data_7631444a77711c422e79a48f98a4fc89
#
_entry.id   7631444a77711c422e79a48f98a4fc89
#
_cell.length_a   1.000
_cell.length_b   1.000
_cell.length_c   1.000
_cell.angle_alpha   90.00
_cell.angle_beta   90.00
_cell.angle_gamma   90.00
#
_symmetry.space_group_name_H-M   'P 1'
#
loop_
_entity.id
_entity.type
_entity.pdbx_description
1 polymer ?
#
loop_
_entity_poly.entity_id
_entity_poly.type
_entity_poly.pdbx_seq_one_letter_code
_entity_poly.pdbx_strand_id
1 'polypeptide(L)'
;RWDLVVGLYLKWLQSEPEAALRSIRQAPIDEDPEIEDPRFFLLNVVDQTTPDLALRLARSIPTATWAQLSEEKISEILGFWRSQHLEVAVVLLQQLPENFSPRVTSEVVDAWGEQDPSAALEWMLAHPAPDGSGESRVDSLMAELTRQDPAAAIARWDAVSTEQQGKWLPTLTREWAIQDPAAASRWAEQQWRRGHGIVGLVRGAESWIRTDAAGAAAFIKEVLPTVGQPSDRQELVQLWVTAEPSAALGDLSEVVPAHGRDAVLSRLLPMAVAADPASAVAAVSGIRDPVLRGQTISNIGLQWSSRDPANALNWAVSLPPGSEQTAAIRSIYQVWSATQFNGARASLERLNSLQRDQALVGIIHERMNTSAAQAADLGLLVSDFQTRSELLDSVFQRWGRSNPAAAASWLETSRIPANLRDALKSRIP
;
A
#
# COMPACT_ATOMS: atom_id res chain seq x y z
N ARG A 1 38.33 -1.49 -46.82
CA ARG A 1 37.39 -1.45 -47.97
C ARG A 1 36.11 -0.72 -47.60
N TRP A 2 35.55 -0.98 -46.43
CA TRP A 2 34.31 -0.37 -45.97
C TRP A 2 34.47 1.12 -45.63
N ASP A 3 35.58 1.57 -45.04
CA ASP A 3 35.84 2.99 -44.72
C ASP A 3 35.76 3.90 -45.94
N LEU A 4 36.18 3.41 -47.12
CA LEU A 4 36.09 4.18 -48.37
C LEU A 4 34.64 4.28 -48.88
N VAL A 5 33.88 3.19 -48.79
CA VAL A 5 32.46 3.13 -49.18
C VAL A 5 31.62 4.04 -48.28
N VAL A 6 31.85 3.94 -47.00
CA VAL A 6 31.17 4.78 -45.98
C VAL A 6 31.52 6.25 -46.19
N GLY A 7 32.79 6.59 -46.41
CA GLY A 7 33.21 7.97 -46.67
C GLY A 7 32.60 8.55 -47.98
N LEU A 8 32.37 7.72 -48.98
CA LEU A 8 31.66 8.12 -50.18
C LEU A 8 30.18 8.35 -49.94
N TYR A 9 29.49 7.43 -49.22
CA TYR A 9 28.09 7.60 -48.89
C TYR A 9 27.85 8.80 -47.98
N LEU A 10 28.73 9.08 -47.03
CA LEU A 10 28.64 10.27 -46.18
C LEU A 10 28.72 11.57 -46.99
N LYS A 11 29.67 11.67 -47.90
CA LYS A 11 29.75 12.82 -48.81
C LYS A 11 28.52 12.95 -49.68
N TRP A 12 28.02 11.83 -50.21
CA TRP A 12 26.82 11.81 -51.05
C TRP A 12 25.56 12.17 -50.24
N LEU A 13 25.42 11.68 -49.00
CA LEU A 13 24.34 12.05 -48.07
C LEU A 13 24.37 13.56 -47.75
N GLN A 14 25.55 14.18 -47.68
CA GLN A 14 25.69 15.62 -47.46
C GLN A 14 25.35 16.43 -48.72
N SER A 15 25.72 15.97 -49.92
CA SER A 15 25.50 16.70 -51.15
C SER A 15 24.14 16.46 -51.81
N GLU A 16 23.67 15.21 -51.83
CA GLU A 16 22.42 14.78 -52.46
C GLU A 16 21.69 13.74 -51.62
N PRO A 17 21.15 14.13 -50.46
CA PRO A 17 20.62 13.20 -49.44
C PRO A 17 19.54 12.27 -50.01
N GLU A 18 18.62 12.76 -50.83
CA GLU A 18 17.54 11.95 -51.41
C GLU A 18 18.03 10.87 -52.38
N ALA A 19 19.03 11.17 -53.17
CA ALA A 19 19.62 10.20 -54.11
C ALA A 19 20.41 9.13 -53.34
N ALA A 20 21.19 9.53 -52.34
CA ALA A 20 21.95 8.64 -51.48
C ALA A 20 21.04 7.71 -50.69
N LEU A 21 19.98 8.21 -50.05
CA LEU A 21 19.00 7.40 -49.27
C LEU A 21 18.26 6.42 -50.20
N ARG A 22 17.89 6.78 -51.42
CA ARG A 22 17.31 5.84 -52.38
C ARG A 22 18.26 4.70 -52.71
N SER A 23 19.54 5.02 -52.96
CA SER A 23 20.56 4.01 -53.25
C SER A 23 20.79 3.07 -52.05
N ILE A 24 20.86 3.60 -50.84
CA ILE A 24 20.99 2.83 -49.59
C ILE A 24 19.80 1.89 -49.42
N ARG A 25 18.57 2.35 -49.64
CA ARG A 25 17.35 1.54 -49.57
C ARG A 25 17.33 0.39 -50.57
N GLN A 26 17.87 0.60 -51.75
CA GLN A 26 17.90 -0.36 -52.87
C GLN A 26 19.14 -1.27 -52.84
N ALA A 27 20.12 -1.01 -51.96
CA ALA A 27 21.30 -1.84 -51.84
C ALA A 27 20.89 -3.27 -51.44
N PRO A 28 21.47 -4.30 -52.10
CA PRO A 28 21.20 -5.68 -51.74
C PRO A 28 21.61 -5.92 -50.28
N ILE A 29 20.84 -6.73 -49.60
CA ILE A 29 21.15 -7.21 -48.26
C ILE A 29 22.14 -8.36 -48.45
N ASP A 30 23.31 -8.30 -47.80
CA ASP A 30 24.27 -9.40 -47.81
C ASP A 30 23.72 -10.56 -47.02
N GLU A 31 23.75 -11.77 -47.56
CA GLU A 31 23.26 -12.99 -46.88
C GLU A 31 24.29 -13.55 -45.90
N ASP A 32 25.53 -13.05 -45.89
CA ASP A 32 26.56 -13.48 -44.94
C ASP A 32 26.42 -12.78 -43.58
N PRO A 33 26.07 -13.51 -42.54
CA PRO A 33 25.86 -12.92 -41.19
C PRO A 33 27.15 -12.39 -40.54
N GLU A 34 28.35 -12.68 -41.10
CA GLU A 34 29.61 -12.11 -40.60
C GLU A 34 29.90 -10.73 -41.22
N ILE A 35 29.16 -10.31 -42.26
CA ILE A 35 29.32 -9.01 -42.90
C ILE A 35 28.30 -8.03 -42.29
N GLU A 36 28.79 -7.11 -41.47
CA GLU A 36 27.94 -6.01 -40.97
C GLU A 36 27.34 -5.21 -42.12
N ASP A 37 26.02 -5.11 -42.19
CA ASP A 37 25.32 -4.30 -43.18
C ASP A 37 25.79 -2.85 -43.07
N PRO A 38 26.29 -2.27 -44.21
CA PRO A 38 26.83 -0.91 -44.23
C PRO A 38 25.86 0.17 -43.78
N ARG A 39 24.55 -0.12 -43.71
CA ARG A 39 23.52 0.81 -43.24
C ARG A 39 23.66 1.09 -41.75
N PHE A 40 23.96 0.08 -40.95
CA PHE A 40 24.20 0.25 -39.51
C PHE A 40 25.50 0.99 -39.23
N PHE A 41 26.53 0.70 -40.02
CA PHE A 41 27.78 1.45 -39.93
C PHE A 41 27.60 2.91 -40.30
N LEU A 42 26.89 3.21 -41.42
CA LEU A 42 26.55 4.58 -41.81
C LEU A 42 25.73 5.30 -40.72
N LEU A 43 24.79 4.60 -40.08
CA LEU A 43 24.00 5.16 -38.99
C LEU A 43 24.90 5.61 -37.83
N ASN A 44 25.86 4.78 -37.43
CA ASN A 44 26.79 5.10 -36.34
C ASN A 44 27.75 6.26 -36.67
N VAL A 45 28.04 6.50 -37.93
CA VAL A 45 28.97 7.57 -38.37
C VAL A 45 28.26 8.90 -38.62
N VAL A 46 26.97 8.88 -38.94
CA VAL A 46 26.13 10.08 -39.16
C VAL A 46 25.75 10.76 -37.82
N ASP A 47 26.09 10.13 -36.73
CA ASP A 47 25.53 10.36 -35.41
C ASP A 47 25.65 11.78 -34.84
N GLN A 48 26.75 12.46 -35.04
CA GLN A 48 27.09 13.57 -34.14
C GLN A 48 26.82 14.97 -34.73
N THR A 49 26.48 15.07 -36.01
CA THR A 49 26.40 16.39 -36.65
C THR A 49 25.06 16.78 -37.24
N THR A 50 24.18 15.81 -37.54
CA THR A 50 22.87 16.08 -38.17
C THR A 50 21.79 15.06 -37.74
N PRO A 51 21.08 15.25 -36.62
CA PRO A 51 20.01 14.35 -36.17
C PRO A 51 18.94 14.07 -37.26
N ASP A 52 18.60 15.06 -38.05
CA ASP A 52 17.65 14.92 -39.17
C ASP A 52 18.12 13.91 -40.23
N LEU A 53 19.40 13.89 -40.54
CA LEU A 53 19.97 12.93 -41.48
C LEU A 53 19.97 11.51 -40.89
N ALA A 54 20.27 11.37 -39.60
CA ALA A 54 20.19 10.11 -38.91
C ALA A 54 18.75 9.54 -38.87
N LEU A 55 17.74 10.38 -38.61
CA LEU A 55 16.33 10.02 -38.69
C LEU A 55 15.92 9.56 -40.11
N ARG A 56 16.35 10.27 -41.14
CA ARG A 56 16.06 9.91 -42.53
C ARG A 56 16.73 8.60 -42.93
N LEU A 57 17.96 8.38 -42.48
CA LEU A 57 18.70 7.14 -42.71
C LEU A 57 18.04 5.97 -41.95
N ALA A 58 17.70 6.15 -40.69
CA ALA A 58 16.99 5.16 -39.88
C ALA A 58 15.68 4.69 -40.55
N ARG A 59 14.88 5.63 -41.08
CA ARG A 59 13.65 5.33 -41.83
C ARG A 59 13.90 4.63 -43.18
N SER A 60 15.12 4.63 -43.68
CA SER A 60 15.46 3.97 -44.93
C SER A 60 15.94 2.53 -44.78
N ILE A 61 16.19 2.06 -43.55
CA ILE A 61 16.63 0.69 -43.27
C ILE A 61 15.44 -0.27 -43.44
N PRO A 62 15.55 -1.29 -44.33
CA PRO A 62 14.47 -2.26 -44.51
C PRO A 62 14.29 -3.14 -43.25
N THR A 63 13.05 -3.47 -42.92
CA THR A 63 12.73 -4.37 -41.78
C THR A 63 13.45 -5.72 -41.87
N ALA A 64 13.62 -6.26 -43.09
CA ALA A 64 14.31 -7.54 -43.30
C ALA A 64 15.79 -7.51 -42.89
N THR A 65 16.43 -6.33 -42.83
CA THR A 65 17.82 -6.19 -42.37
C THR A 65 17.99 -6.52 -40.91
N TRP A 66 16.98 -6.21 -40.08
CA TRP A 66 17.00 -6.48 -38.64
C TRP A 66 16.96 -7.98 -38.32
N ALA A 67 16.30 -8.78 -39.15
CA ALA A 67 16.19 -10.23 -38.95
C ALA A 67 17.55 -10.97 -39.06
N GLN A 68 18.57 -10.31 -39.57
CA GLN A 68 19.93 -10.86 -39.75
C GLN A 68 20.84 -10.54 -38.54
N LEU A 69 20.42 -9.62 -37.64
CA LEU A 69 21.20 -9.23 -36.47
C LEU A 69 20.84 -10.06 -35.28
N SER A 70 21.84 -10.30 -34.41
CA SER A 70 21.60 -10.85 -33.07
C SER A 70 20.88 -9.83 -32.18
N GLU A 71 20.14 -10.32 -31.19
CA GLU A 71 19.50 -9.44 -30.18
C GLU A 71 20.52 -8.55 -29.47
N GLU A 72 21.73 -9.06 -29.22
CA GLU A 72 22.81 -8.32 -28.59
C GLU A 72 23.23 -7.12 -29.43
N LYS A 73 23.37 -7.31 -30.72
CA LYS A 73 23.76 -6.22 -31.67
C LYS A 73 22.65 -5.18 -31.82
N ILE A 74 21.40 -5.61 -31.85
CA ILE A 74 20.25 -4.70 -31.87
C ILE A 74 20.19 -3.88 -30.60
N SER A 75 20.40 -4.53 -29.42
CA SER A 75 20.44 -3.84 -28.13
C SER A 75 21.56 -2.79 -28.06
N GLU A 76 22.75 -3.10 -28.63
CA GLU A 76 23.85 -2.16 -28.72
C GLU A 76 23.48 -0.94 -29.59
N ILE A 77 22.91 -1.15 -30.78
CA ILE A 77 22.49 -0.07 -31.69
C ILE A 77 21.41 0.81 -31.04
N LEU A 78 20.38 0.19 -30.45
CA LEU A 78 19.30 0.91 -29.77
C LEU A 78 19.81 1.68 -28.57
N GLY A 79 20.68 1.06 -27.75
CA GLY A 79 21.30 1.67 -26.56
C GLY A 79 22.17 2.88 -26.94
N PHE A 80 22.96 2.78 -28.02
CA PHE A 80 23.73 3.88 -28.50
C PHE A 80 22.84 5.07 -28.92
N TRP A 81 21.84 4.84 -29.74
CA TRP A 81 20.96 5.91 -30.24
C TRP A 81 20.07 6.48 -29.14
N ARG A 82 19.64 5.66 -28.20
CA ARG A 82 18.92 6.15 -27.00
C ARG A 82 19.74 7.19 -26.23
N SER A 83 21.05 6.98 -26.12
CA SER A 83 21.94 7.91 -25.41
C SER A 83 22.28 9.18 -26.18
N GLN A 84 22.23 9.14 -27.49
CA GLN A 84 22.56 10.27 -28.37
C GLN A 84 21.31 11.04 -28.83
N HIS A 85 20.35 10.33 -29.41
CA HIS A 85 19.12 10.89 -29.97
C HIS A 85 17.98 9.87 -29.83
N LEU A 86 17.16 10.04 -28.82
CA LEU A 86 16.07 9.10 -28.51
C LEU A 86 15.09 8.92 -29.68
N GLU A 87 14.79 9.99 -30.41
CA GLU A 87 13.91 9.95 -31.58
C GLU A 87 14.40 9.02 -32.69
N VAL A 88 15.72 8.87 -32.84
CA VAL A 88 16.30 7.90 -33.78
C VAL A 88 16.11 6.48 -33.27
N ALA A 89 16.38 6.24 -32.00
CA ALA A 89 16.16 4.93 -31.37
C ALA A 89 14.70 4.49 -31.48
N VAL A 90 13.73 5.41 -31.27
CA VAL A 90 12.30 5.14 -31.44
C VAL A 90 11.95 4.76 -32.86
N VAL A 91 12.48 5.47 -33.85
CA VAL A 91 12.27 5.12 -35.27
C VAL A 91 12.83 3.74 -35.60
N LEU A 92 14.02 3.41 -35.08
CA LEU A 92 14.63 2.08 -35.27
C LEU A 92 13.78 0.99 -34.56
N LEU A 93 13.33 1.25 -33.33
CA LEU A 93 12.47 0.37 -32.60
C LEU A 93 11.16 0.01 -33.34
N GLN A 94 10.54 1.02 -34.00
CA GLN A 94 9.31 0.84 -34.76
C GLN A 94 9.49 0.00 -36.06
N GLN A 95 10.71 -0.25 -36.43
CA GLN A 95 11.05 -1.06 -37.63
C GLN A 95 11.47 -2.47 -37.30
N LEU A 96 11.60 -2.80 -36.00
CA LEU A 96 11.93 -4.16 -35.59
C LEU A 96 10.81 -5.13 -35.97
N PRO A 97 11.14 -6.37 -36.38
CA PRO A 97 10.16 -7.45 -36.51
C PRO A 97 9.48 -7.75 -35.19
N GLU A 98 8.24 -8.29 -35.24
CA GLU A 98 7.40 -8.57 -34.07
C GLU A 98 8.00 -9.61 -33.08
N ASN A 99 9.08 -10.30 -33.45
CA ASN A 99 9.62 -11.43 -32.70
C ASN A 99 10.77 -11.09 -31.73
N PHE A 100 11.10 -9.80 -31.55
CA PHE A 100 12.18 -9.43 -30.64
C PHE A 100 11.77 -9.45 -29.17
N SER A 101 12.71 -9.89 -28.30
CA SER A 101 12.44 -9.98 -26.88
C SER A 101 12.20 -8.61 -26.24
N PRO A 102 11.33 -8.51 -25.25
CA PRO A 102 11.08 -7.28 -24.49
C PRO A 102 12.33 -6.68 -23.86
N ARG A 103 13.37 -7.50 -23.62
CA ARG A 103 14.65 -7.06 -23.08
C ARG A 103 15.38 -6.09 -24.02
N VAL A 104 15.33 -6.34 -25.33
CA VAL A 104 15.98 -5.49 -26.35
C VAL A 104 15.33 -4.12 -26.45
N THR A 105 13.99 -4.10 -26.31
CA THR A 105 13.19 -2.89 -26.54
C THR A 105 12.99 -2.05 -25.28
N SER A 106 13.16 -2.66 -24.11
CA SER A 106 12.77 -2.10 -22.82
C SER A 106 13.35 -0.73 -22.51
N GLU A 107 14.66 -0.55 -22.71
CA GLU A 107 15.34 0.69 -22.35
C GLU A 107 14.94 1.87 -23.27
N VAL A 108 14.64 1.60 -24.52
CA VAL A 108 14.15 2.64 -25.44
C VAL A 108 12.73 3.02 -25.11
N VAL A 109 11.87 2.04 -24.80
CA VAL A 109 10.47 2.29 -24.41
C VAL A 109 10.39 3.07 -23.11
N ASP A 110 11.23 2.75 -22.12
CA ASP A 110 11.28 3.48 -20.85
C ASP A 110 11.68 4.95 -21.06
N ALA A 111 12.75 5.20 -21.82
CA ALA A 111 13.18 6.56 -22.16
C ALA A 111 12.16 7.31 -23.03
N TRP A 112 11.49 6.60 -23.95
CA TRP A 112 10.41 7.17 -24.77
C TRP A 112 9.21 7.54 -23.91
N GLY A 113 8.85 6.68 -22.95
CA GLY A 113 7.75 6.91 -22.03
C GLY A 113 7.92 8.13 -21.14
N GLU A 114 9.17 8.51 -20.81
CA GLU A 114 9.46 9.75 -20.09
C GLU A 114 9.15 11.02 -20.91
N GLN A 115 9.30 10.95 -22.24
CA GLN A 115 9.09 12.09 -23.14
C GLN A 115 7.68 12.11 -23.75
N ASP A 116 7.22 10.97 -24.24
CA ASP A 116 5.89 10.78 -24.86
C ASP A 116 5.27 9.45 -24.40
N PRO A 117 4.70 9.42 -23.20
CA PRO A 117 4.09 8.20 -22.67
C PRO A 117 2.88 7.73 -23.50
N SER A 118 2.21 8.64 -24.21
CA SER A 118 1.05 8.29 -25.05
C SER A 118 1.47 7.44 -26.24
N ALA A 119 2.48 7.88 -26.97
CA ALA A 119 2.99 7.15 -28.12
C ALA A 119 3.69 5.83 -27.73
N ALA A 120 4.46 5.84 -26.63
CA ALA A 120 5.10 4.65 -26.09
C ALA A 120 4.06 3.59 -25.64
N LEU A 121 3.00 4.02 -24.97
CA LEU A 121 1.89 3.16 -24.56
C LEU A 121 1.16 2.56 -25.77
N GLU A 122 0.88 3.36 -26.78
CA GLU A 122 0.24 2.90 -28.00
C GLU A 122 1.06 1.81 -28.70
N TRP A 123 2.37 2.04 -28.79
CA TRP A 123 3.29 1.05 -29.37
C TRP A 123 3.30 -0.25 -28.56
N MET A 124 3.39 -0.18 -27.24
CA MET A 124 3.38 -1.36 -26.36
C MET A 124 2.07 -2.16 -26.45
N LEU A 125 0.93 -1.49 -26.59
CA LEU A 125 -0.37 -2.16 -26.74
C LEU A 125 -0.51 -2.83 -28.12
N ALA A 126 0.14 -2.27 -29.16
CA ALA A 126 0.18 -2.86 -30.49
C ALA A 126 1.17 -4.06 -30.59
N HIS A 127 2.18 -4.11 -29.71
CA HIS A 127 3.24 -5.12 -29.72
C HIS A 127 3.33 -5.82 -28.34
N PRO A 128 2.29 -6.57 -27.93
CA PRO A 128 2.28 -7.24 -26.64
C PRO A 128 3.36 -8.34 -26.60
N ALA A 129 4.10 -8.42 -25.50
CA ALA A 129 5.07 -9.48 -25.27
C ALA A 129 4.34 -10.83 -25.14
N PRO A 130 4.77 -11.89 -25.85
CA PRO A 130 4.11 -13.19 -25.83
C PRO A 130 4.09 -13.86 -24.46
N ASP A 131 5.05 -13.53 -23.60
CA ASP A 131 5.22 -14.05 -22.24
C ASP A 131 4.56 -13.18 -21.15
N GLY A 132 3.87 -12.10 -21.52
CA GLY A 132 3.25 -11.15 -20.60
C GLY A 132 4.23 -10.24 -19.86
N SER A 133 5.53 -10.32 -20.11
CA SER A 133 6.56 -9.52 -19.41
C SER A 133 6.43 -8.00 -19.60
N GLY A 134 5.65 -7.57 -20.59
CA GLY A 134 5.37 -6.17 -20.89
C GLY A 134 4.28 -5.50 -20.05
N GLU A 135 3.43 -6.26 -19.31
CA GLU A 135 2.28 -5.71 -18.61
C GLU A 135 2.67 -4.65 -17.57
N SER A 136 3.69 -4.91 -16.77
CA SER A 136 4.19 -3.94 -15.77
C SER A 136 4.66 -2.61 -16.40
N ARG A 137 5.21 -2.67 -17.61
CA ARG A 137 5.65 -1.47 -18.33
C ARG A 137 4.48 -0.69 -18.92
N VAL A 138 3.48 -1.40 -19.44
CA VAL A 138 2.20 -0.80 -19.88
C VAL A 138 1.53 -0.06 -18.72
N ASP A 139 1.50 -0.64 -17.52
CA ASP A 139 0.96 0.00 -16.33
C ASP A 139 1.78 1.23 -15.91
N SER A 140 3.11 1.16 -16.03
CA SER A 140 4.00 2.31 -15.75
C SER A 140 3.80 3.45 -16.73
N LEU A 141 3.66 3.14 -18.03
CA LEU A 141 3.38 4.13 -19.07
C LEU A 141 2.02 4.78 -18.88
N MET A 142 0.99 4.01 -18.48
CA MET A 142 -0.31 4.55 -18.16
C MET A 142 -0.26 5.49 -16.96
N ALA A 143 0.53 5.16 -15.93
CA ALA A 143 0.76 6.03 -14.79
C ALA A 143 1.47 7.33 -15.18
N GLU A 144 2.51 7.25 -16.03
CA GLU A 144 3.22 8.41 -16.54
C GLU A 144 2.32 9.31 -17.39
N LEU A 145 1.56 8.71 -18.33
CA LEU A 145 0.58 9.43 -19.13
C LEU A 145 -0.43 10.17 -18.25
N THR A 146 -0.92 9.51 -17.18
CA THR A 146 -1.86 10.12 -16.25
C THR A 146 -1.24 11.32 -15.51
N ARG A 147 0.04 11.24 -15.15
CA ARG A 147 0.75 12.35 -14.52
C ARG A 147 0.97 13.54 -15.44
N GLN A 148 1.22 13.28 -16.73
CA GLN A 148 1.46 14.35 -17.72
C GLN A 148 0.16 14.93 -18.28
N ASP A 149 -0.80 14.06 -18.64
CA ASP A 149 -2.07 14.43 -19.27
C ASP A 149 -3.19 13.46 -18.85
N PRO A 150 -3.91 13.75 -17.76
CA PRO A 150 -5.04 12.93 -17.33
C PRO A 150 -6.16 12.79 -18.38
N ALA A 151 -6.35 13.78 -19.24
CA ALA A 151 -7.40 13.72 -20.26
C ALA A 151 -7.03 12.72 -21.36
N ALA A 152 -5.77 12.71 -21.81
CA ALA A 152 -5.27 11.70 -22.74
C ALA A 152 -5.31 10.29 -22.12
N ALA A 153 -4.98 10.16 -20.82
CA ALA A 153 -5.07 8.90 -20.11
C ALA A 153 -6.50 8.35 -20.05
N ILE A 154 -7.50 9.21 -19.78
CA ILE A 154 -8.92 8.85 -19.80
C ILE A 154 -9.35 8.40 -21.20
N ALA A 155 -8.97 9.13 -22.25
CA ALA A 155 -9.30 8.75 -23.62
C ALA A 155 -8.73 7.38 -23.98
N ARG A 156 -7.51 7.07 -23.52
CA ARG A 156 -6.88 5.76 -23.72
C ARG A 156 -7.57 4.67 -22.90
N TRP A 157 -7.96 4.98 -21.66
CA TRP A 157 -8.72 4.08 -20.78
C TRP A 157 -10.10 3.73 -21.38
N ASP A 158 -10.79 4.70 -21.97
CA ASP A 158 -12.08 4.47 -22.64
C ASP A 158 -11.95 3.54 -23.88
N ALA A 159 -10.78 3.47 -24.50
CA ALA A 159 -10.53 2.70 -25.72
C ALA A 159 -10.17 1.23 -25.47
N VAL A 160 -9.87 0.81 -24.24
CA VAL A 160 -9.47 -0.57 -23.92
C VAL A 160 -10.63 -1.42 -23.40
N SER A 161 -10.38 -2.73 -23.25
CA SER A 161 -11.39 -3.69 -22.75
C SER A 161 -11.79 -3.37 -21.30
N THR A 162 -13.00 -3.79 -20.90
CA THR A 162 -13.49 -3.61 -19.53
C THR A 162 -12.56 -4.25 -18.48
N GLU A 163 -11.92 -5.36 -18.80
CA GLU A 163 -10.93 -5.99 -17.93
C GLU A 163 -9.72 -5.07 -17.69
N GLN A 164 -9.18 -4.51 -18.76
CA GLN A 164 -8.05 -3.57 -18.68
C GLN A 164 -8.45 -2.27 -18.02
N GLN A 165 -9.66 -1.79 -18.24
CA GLN A 165 -10.23 -0.64 -17.55
C GLN A 165 -10.23 -0.86 -16.03
N GLY A 166 -10.66 -2.05 -15.58
CA GLY A 166 -10.63 -2.41 -14.16
C GLY A 166 -9.22 -2.44 -13.57
N LYS A 167 -8.22 -2.93 -14.31
CA LYS A 167 -6.81 -2.93 -13.88
C LYS A 167 -6.24 -1.52 -13.74
N TRP A 168 -6.53 -0.64 -14.68
CA TRP A 168 -5.94 0.71 -14.73
C TRP A 168 -6.65 1.75 -13.86
N LEU A 169 -7.94 1.56 -13.57
CA LEU A 169 -8.75 2.52 -12.81
C LEU A 169 -8.10 2.98 -11.50
N PRO A 170 -7.56 2.08 -10.64
CA PRO A 170 -6.92 2.50 -9.39
C PRO A 170 -5.67 3.36 -9.60
N THR A 171 -4.84 3.00 -10.58
CA THR A 171 -3.60 3.72 -10.91
C THR A 171 -3.91 5.09 -11.50
N LEU A 172 -4.81 5.15 -12.48
CA LEU A 172 -5.25 6.38 -13.12
C LEU A 172 -5.83 7.35 -12.07
N THR A 173 -6.71 6.87 -11.21
CA THR A 173 -7.32 7.72 -10.19
C THR A 173 -6.29 8.22 -9.19
N ARG A 174 -5.36 7.36 -8.75
CA ARG A 174 -4.30 7.73 -7.80
C ARG A 174 -3.34 8.78 -8.36
N GLU A 175 -2.85 8.58 -9.58
CA GLU A 175 -1.88 9.48 -10.22
C GLU A 175 -2.52 10.84 -10.56
N TRP A 176 -3.77 10.82 -11.06
CA TRP A 176 -4.51 12.06 -11.31
C TRP A 176 -4.82 12.82 -10.02
N ALA A 177 -5.17 12.10 -8.95
CA ALA A 177 -5.49 12.71 -7.66
C ALA A 177 -4.29 13.40 -6.97
N ILE A 178 -3.07 13.24 -7.48
CA ILE A 178 -1.90 14.03 -7.04
C ILE A 178 -2.05 15.50 -7.50
N GLN A 179 -2.64 15.73 -8.68
CA GLN A 179 -2.80 17.06 -9.27
C GLN A 179 -4.16 17.67 -8.90
N ASP A 180 -5.23 16.91 -9.09
CA ASP A 180 -6.59 17.33 -8.82
C ASP A 180 -7.38 16.19 -8.16
N PRO A 181 -7.30 16.06 -6.84
CA PRO A 181 -7.96 14.98 -6.12
C PRO A 181 -9.48 15.05 -6.21
N ALA A 182 -10.06 16.25 -6.32
CA ALA A 182 -11.49 16.42 -6.43
C ALA A 182 -12.01 15.93 -7.78
N ALA A 183 -11.39 16.34 -8.89
CA ALA A 183 -11.77 15.88 -10.22
C ALA A 183 -11.57 14.37 -10.40
N ALA A 184 -10.42 13.83 -9.94
CA ALA A 184 -10.14 12.40 -9.99
C ALA A 184 -11.17 11.57 -9.21
N SER A 185 -11.54 12.00 -7.99
CA SER A 185 -12.53 11.31 -7.16
C SER A 185 -13.93 11.35 -7.75
N ARG A 186 -14.35 12.48 -8.30
CA ARG A 186 -15.66 12.63 -8.99
C ARG A 186 -15.73 11.77 -10.26
N TRP A 187 -14.65 11.71 -11.02
CA TRP A 187 -14.57 10.84 -12.19
C TRP A 187 -14.62 9.37 -11.78
N ALA A 188 -13.87 8.97 -10.74
CA ALA A 188 -13.90 7.61 -10.22
C ALA A 188 -15.28 7.22 -9.67
N GLU A 189 -16.01 8.15 -9.04
CA GLU A 189 -17.40 7.94 -8.64
C GLU A 189 -18.30 7.62 -9.84
N GLN A 190 -18.15 8.37 -10.93
CA GLN A 190 -18.91 8.09 -12.15
C GLN A 190 -18.62 6.71 -12.71
N GLN A 191 -17.33 6.27 -12.67
CA GLN A 191 -16.96 4.93 -13.13
C GLN A 191 -17.52 3.85 -12.19
N TRP A 192 -17.47 4.07 -10.88
CA TRP A 192 -18.09 3.17 -9.90
C TRP A 192 -19.61 3.02 -10.16
N ARG A 193 -20.32 4.12 -10.43
CA ARG A 193 -21.77 4.09 -10.81
C ARG A 193 -22.02 3.32 -12.10
N ARG A 194 -21.04 3.22 -13.00
CA ARG A 194 -21.08 2.42 -14.23
C ARG A 194 -20.70 0.94 -14.02
N GLY A 195 -20.33 0.54 -12.80
CA GLY A 195 -20.05 -0.84 -12.44
C GLY A 195 -18.56 -1.23 -12.40
N HIS A 196 -17.64 -0.28 -12.49
CA HIS A 196 -16.19 -0.57 -12.45
C HIS A 196 -15.60 -0.84 -11.05
N GLY A 197 -16.42 -1.01 -10.03
CA GLY A 197 -15.96 -1.28 -8.68
C GLY A 197 -15.48 -0.02 -7.92
N ILE A 198 -15.38 -0.14 -6.60
CA ILE A 198 -15.15 1.01 -5.71
C ILE A 198 -13.67 1.43 -5.58
N VAL A 199 -12.72 0.56 -6.00
CA VAL A 199 -11.29 0.75 -5.69
C VAL A 199 -10.74 2.08 -6.22
N GLY A 200 -11.15 2.52 -7.42
CA GLY A 200 -10.76 3.82 -7.95
C GLY A 200 -11.24 4.98 -7.08
N LEU A 201 -12.50 4.95 -6.66
CA LEU A 201 -13.10 5.95 -5.79
C LEU A 201 -12.37 6.04 -4.44
N VAL A 202 -12.04 4.89 -3.84
CA VAL A 202 -11.28 4.80 -2.59
C VAL A 202 -9.90 5.43 -2.75
N ARG A 203 -9.16 5.11 -3.83
CA ARG A 203 -7.83 5.67 -4.10
C ARG A 203 -7.85 7.18 -4.33
N GLY A 204 -8.85 7.68 -5.03
CA GLY A 204 -9.05 9.11 -5.20
C GLY A 204 -9.29 9.82 -3.86
N ALA A 205 -10.23 9.30 -3.06
CA ALA A 205 -10.55 9.84 -1.74
C ALA A 205 -9.37 9.78 -0.76
N GLU A 206 -8.60 8.68 -0.73
CA GLU A 206 -7.37 8.58 0.06
C GLU A 206 -6.34 9.66 -0.29
N SER A 207 -6.17 9.93 -1.57
CA SER A 207 -5.28 11.00 -2.02
C SER A 207 -5.80 12.37 -1.64
N TRP A 208 -7.11 12.59 -1.76
CA TRP A 208 -7.75 13.85 -1.39
C TRP A 208 -7.65 14.15 0.11
N ILE A 209 -7.83 13.13 0.97
CA ILE A 209 -7.67 13.27 2.43
C ILE A 209 -6.29 13.85 2.80
N ARG A 210 -5.23 13.48 2.08
CA ARG A 210 -3.87 13.98 2.37
C ARG A 210 -3.66 15.45 2.04
N THR A 211 -4.45 16.01 1.12
CA THR A 211 -4.32 17.39 0.64
C THR A 211 -5.39 18.30 1.21
N ASP A 212 -6.63 17.81 1.32
CA ASP A 212 -7.78 18.52 1.85
C ASP A 212 -8.76 17.53 2.49
N ALA A 213 -8.55 17.24 3.77
CA ALA A 213 -9.36 16.29 4.53
C ALA A 213 -10.84 16.71 4.60
N ALA A 214 -11.12 18.01 4.74
CA ALA A 214 -12.49 18.52 4.84
C ALA A 214 -13.25 18.38 3.53
N GLY A 215 -12.62 18.72 2.40
CA GLY A 215 -13.22 18.51 1.07
C GLY A 215 -13.49 17.04 0.77
N ALA A 216 -12.55 16.16 1.10
CA ALA A 216 -12.70 14.72 0.95
C ALA A 216 -13.84 14.17 1.83
N ALA A 217 -13.93 14.62 3.10
CA ALA A 217 -14.99 14.21 4.02
C ALA A 217 -16.37 14.63 3.51
N ALA A 218 -16.52 15.87 3.03
CA ALA A 218 -17.76 16.35 2.44
C ALA A 218 -18.18 15.52 1.21
N PHE A 219 -17.25 15.21 0.32
CA PHE A 219 -17.48 14.36 -0.84
C PHE A 219 -17.90 12.94 -0.43
N ILE A 220 -17.19 12.31 0.51
CA ILE A 220 -17.52 10.97 0.99
C ILE A 220 -18.93 10.97 1.61
N LYS A 221 -19.27 11.96 2.43
CA LYS A 221 -20.60 12.11 3.03
C LYS A 221 -21.70 12.22 1.96
N GLU A 222 -21.44 12.92 0.85
CA GLU A 222 -22.36 13.04 -0.30
C GLU A 222 -22.60 11.68 -0.98
N VAL A 223 -21.55 10.89 -1.17
CA VAL A 223 -21.60 9.61 -1.89
C VAL A 223 -22.19 8.47 -1.05
N LEU A 224 -21.89 8.41 0.26
CA LEU A 224 -22.24 7.31 1.17
C LEU A 224 -23.71 6.86 1.11
N PRO A 225 -24.73 7.74 1.05
CA PRO A 225 -26.14 7.32 0.98
C PRO A 225 -26.48 6.53 -0.28
N THR A 226 -25.68 6.70 -1.36
CA THR A 226 -25.90 6.03 -2.65
C THR A 226 -25.26 4.65 -2.73
N VAL A 227 -24.40 4.29 -1.75
CA VAL A 227 -23.65 3.04 -1.72
C VAL A 227 -24.54 1.89 -1.26
N GLY A 228 -24.87 0.98 -2.16
CA GLY A 228 -25.73 -0.18 -1.88
C GLY A 228 -25.01 -1.31 -1.14
N GLN A 229 -23.77 -1.61 -1.55
CA GLN A 229 -23.00 -2.72 -0.99
C GLN A 229 -22.47 -2.40 0.41
N PRO A 230 -22.69 -3.29 1.40
CA PRO A 230 -22.22 -3.06 2.77
C PRO A 230 -20.69 -2.95 2.90
N SER A 231 -19.91 -3.73 2.12
CA SER A 231 -18.46 -3.69 2.07
C SER A 231 -17.95 -2.32 1.62
N ASP A 232 -18.48 -1.83 0.51
CA ASP A 232 -18.10 -0.57 -0.10
C ASP A 232 -18.42 0.62 0.83
N ARG A 233 -19.61 0.56 1.45
CA ARG A 233 -20.02 1.55 2.46
C ARG A 233 -19.06 1.58 3.63
N GLN A 234 -18.66 0.41 4.12
CA GLN A 234 -17.74 0.31 5.26
C GLN A 234 -16.37 0.94 4.92
N GLU A 235 -15.87 0.72 3.72
CA GLU A 235 -14.59 1.26 3.26
C GLU A 235 -14.64 2.80 3.19
N LEU A 236 -15.69 3.37 2.61
CA LEU A 236 -15.88 4.82 2.56
C LEU A 236 -16.09 5.45 3.95
N VAL A 237 -16.83 4.79 4.85
CA VAL A 237 -16.99 5.26 6.23
C VAL A 237 -15.65 5.27 6.96
N GLN A 238 -14.79 4.26 6.73
CA GLN A 238 -13.46 4.25 7.32
C GLN A 238 -12.61 5.44 6.86
N LEU A 239 -12.66 5.78 5.57
CA LEU A 239 -11.99 6.95 5.02
C LEU A 239 -12.54 8.24 5.61
N TRP A 240 -13.85 8.36 5.71
CA TRP A 240 -14.48 9.54 6.31
C TRP A 240 -14.07 9.77 7.76
N VAL A 241 -14.09 8.71 8.60
CA VAL A 241 -13.60 8.78 9.98
C VAL A 241 -12.10 9.11 10.05
N THR A 242 -11.32 8.68 9.07
CA THR A 242 -9.90 9.04 9.01
C THR A 242 -9.70 10.51 8.67
N ALA A 243 -10.53 11.06 7.79
CA ALA A 243 -10.47 12.45 7.35
C ALA A 243 -10.92 13.42 8.47
N GLU A 244 -12.10 13.19 9.04
CA GLU A 244 -12.73 14.04 10.06
C GLU A 244 -13.42 13.19 11.15
N PRO A 245 -12.68 12.64 12.12
CA PRO A 245 -13.23 11.71 13.11
C PRO A 245 -14.45 12.24 13.85
N SER A 246 -14.39 13.48 14.36
CA SER A 246 -15.45 14.06 15.17
C SER A 246 -16.74 14.29 14.36
N ALA A 247 -16.62 14.86 13.15
CA ALA A 247 -17.76 15.11 12.27
C ALA A 247 -18.36 13.78 11.79
N ALA A 248 -17.52 12.83 11.37
CA ALA A 248 -17.96 11.53 10.89
C ALA A 248 -18.72 10.75 11.99
N LEU A 249 -18.23 10.75 13.22
CA LEU A 249 -18.89 10.05 14.33
C LEU A 249 -20.21 10.73 14.73
N GLY A 250 -20.28 12.06 14.66
CA GLY A 250 -21.51 12.82 14.90
C GLY A 250 -22.61 12.51 13.89
N ASP A 251 -22.24 12.49 12.61
CA ASP A 251 -23.17 12.33 11.46
C ASP A 251 -23.42 10.86 11.07
N LEU A 252 -22.68 9.90 11.66
CA LEU A 252 -22.75 8.49 11.26
C LEU A 252 -24.17 7.92 11.30
N SER A 253 -25.00 8.43 12.23
CA SER A 253 -26.39 8.02 12.37
C SER A 253 -27.28 8.39 11.19
N GLU A 254 -26.90 9.39 10.41
CA GLU A 254 -27.63 9.84 9.23
C GLU A 254 -27.30 9.00 8.01
N VAL A 255 -26.04 8.51 7.92
CA VAL A 255 -25.50 7.88 6.70
C VAL A 255 -25.46 6.35 6.79
N VAL A 256 -25.36 5.78 8.00
CA VAL A 256 -25.31 4.32 8.21
C VAL A 256 -26.62 3.79 8.77
N PRO A 257 -27.28 2.83 8.08
CA PRO A 257 -28.49 2.21 8.58
C PRO A 257 -28.32 1.60 9.98
N ALA A 258 -29.38 1.64 10.80
CA ALA A 258 -29.35 1.19 12.18
C ALA A 258 -28.88 -0.26 12.38
N HIS A 259 -29.24 -1.16 11.42
CA HIS A 259 -28.92 -2.59 11.49
C HIS A 259 -27.44 -2.93 11.25
N GLY A 260 -26.64 -2.01 10.72
CA GLY A 260 -25.20 -2.21 10.50
C GLY A 260 -24.30 -1.31 11.36
N ARG A 261 -24.92 -0.40 12.12
CA ARG A 261 -24.20 0.67 12.84
C ARG A 261 -23.26 0.14 13.91
N ASP A 262 -23.71 -0.83 14.70
CA ASP A 262 -22.91 -1.39 15.80
C ASP A 262 -21.62 -2.01 15.29
N ALA A 263 -21.69 -2.77 14.18
CA ALA A 263 -20.50 -3.36 13.54
C ALA A 263 -19.56 -2.30 12.99
N VAL A 264 -20.09 -1.23 12.41
CA VAL A 264 -19.29 -0.09 11.90
C VAL A 264 -18.60 0.62 13.06
N LEU A 265 -19.34 1.01 14.09
CA LEU A 265 -18.80 1.68 15.28
C LEU A 265 -17.74 0.83 15.98
N SER A 266 -18.01 -0.47 16.21
CA SER A 266 -17.08 -1.35 16.90
C SER A 266 -15.71 -1.45 16.22
N ARG A 267 -15.67 -1.30 14.91
CA ARG A 267 -14.45 -1.32 14.12
C ARG A 267 -13.75 0.04 14.05
N LEU A 268 -14.53 1.13 13.93
CA LEU A 268 -13.99 2.46 13.70
C LEU A 268 -13.53 3.18 14.96
N LEU A 269 -14.25 3.02 16.09
CA LEU A 269 -13.92 3.75 17.31
C LEU A 269 -12.51 3.49 17.85
N PRO A 270 -11.99 2.26 17.83
CA PRO A 270 -10.59 2.02 18.20
C PRO A 270 -9.58 2.71 17.29
N MET A 271 -9.92 2.95 16.01
CA MET A 271 -9.07 3.69 15.10
C MET A 271 -9.18 5.21 15.31
N ALA A 272 -10.41 5.70 15.48
CA ALA A 272 -10.70 7.12 15.68
C ALA A 272 -10.09 7.65 17.00
N VAL A 273 -9.98 6.82 18.04
CA VAL A 273 -9.41 7.20 19.35
C VAL A 273 -7.96 7.71 19.25
N ALA A 274 -7.24 7.34 18.19
CA ALA A 274 -5.89 7.81 17.96
C ALA A 274 -5.82 9.28 17.50
N ALA A 275 -6.87 9.76 16.82
CA ALA A 275 -6.97 11.12 16.28
C ALA A 275 -7.83 12.01 17.21
N ASP A 276 -8.97 11.52 17.65
CA ASP A 276 -9.90 12.24 18.55
C ASP A 276 -10.46 11.31 19.63
N PRO A 277 -9.76 11.16 20.78
CA PRO A 277 -10.21 10.33 21.88
C PRO A 277 -11.59 10.73 22.43
N ALA A 278 -11.87 12.04 22.51
CA ALA A 278 -13.09 12.54 23.13
C ALA A 278 -14.33 12.13 22.33
N SER A 279 -14.33 12.37 21.02
CA SER A 279 -15.43 11.97 20.13
C SER A 279 -15.57 10.45 20.04
N ALA A 280 -14.46 9.71 19.99
CA ALA A 280 -14.49 8.25 19.94
C ALA A 280 -15.16 7.63 21.18
N VAL A 281 -14.79 8.07 22.39
CA VAL A 281 -15.39 7.53 23.63
C VAL A 281 -16.84 7.96 23.81
N ALA A 282 -17.21 9.18 23.38
CA ALA A 282 -18.60 9.63 23.40
C ALA A 282 -19.51 8.76 22.52
N ALA A 283 -19.02 8.33 21.38
CA ALA A 283 -19.76 7.52 20.41
C ALA A 283 -19.93 6.04 20.81
N VAL A 284 -19.21 5.54 21.83
CA VAL A 284 -19.32 4.17 22.34
C VAL A 284 -20.75 3.83 22.78
N SER A 285 -21.46 4.79 23.39
CA SER A 285 -22.84 4.63 23.81
C SER A 285 -23.82 4.34 22.66
N GLY A 286 -23.43 4.66 21.42
CA GLY A 286 -24.18 4.36 20.20
C GLY A 286 -24.21 2.87 19.84
N ILE A 287 -23.32 2.06 20.39
CA ILE A 287 -23.31 0.60 20.19
C ILE A 287 -24.35 -0.02 21.12
N ARG A 288 -25.39 -0.62 20.54
CA ARG A 288 -26.51 -1.21 21.29
C ARG A 288 -26.22 -2.62 21.80
N ASP A 289 -25.47 -3.40 21.01
CA ASP A 289 -25.03 -4.74 21.40
C ASP A 289 -24.01 -4.65 22.56
N PRO A 290 -24.34 -5.16 23.76
CA PRO A 290 -23.45 -5.04 24.92
C PRO A 290 -22.15 -5.83 24.78
N VAL A 291 -22.13 -6.92 23.99
CA VAL A 291 -20.94 -7.71 23.75
C VAL A 291 -19.98 -6.94 22.85
N LEU A 292 -20.49 -6.43 21.73
CA LEU A 292 -19.71 -5.58 20.83
C LEU A 292 -19.23 -4.30 21.52
N ARG A 293 -20.05 -3.70 22.37
CA ARG A 293 -19.67 -2.49 23.12
C ARG A 293 -18.53 -2.78 24.09
N GLY A 294 -18.60 -3.86 24.86
CA GLY A 294 -17.52 -4.28 25.76
C GLY A 294 -16.20 -4.59 25.02
N GLN A 295 -16.28 -5.26 23.87
CA GLN A 295 -15.11 -5.52 23.02
C GLN A 295 -14.52 -4.22 22.46
N THR A 296 -15.38 -3.30 22.03
CA THR A 296 -14.96 -2.00 21.52
C THR A 296 -14.26 -1.16 22.58
N ILE A 297 -14.79 -1.14 23.79
CA ILE A 297 -14.19 -0.48 24.97
C ILE A 297 -12.80 -1.05 25.25
N SER A 298 -12.65 -2.37 25.23
CA SER A 298 -11.35 -3.02 25.40
C SER A 298 -10.35 -2.58 24.30
N ASN A 299 -10.79 -2.58 23.05
CA ASN A 299 -9.96 -2.19 21.92
C ASN A 299 -9.57 -0.71 21.95
N ILE A 300 -10.48 0.18 22.35
CA ILE A 300 -10.18 1.60 22.62
C ILE A 300 -9.10 1.71 23.71
N GLY A 301 -9.27 0.98 24.80
CA GLY A 301 -8.28 0.95 25.88
C GLY A 301 -6.90 0.52 25.41
N LEU A 302 -6.80 -0.55 24.60
CA LEU A 302 -5.55 -1.02 24.00
C LEU A 302 -4.90 0.06 23.13
N GLN A 303 -5.66 0.65 22.20
CA GLN A 303 -5.14 1.63 21.24
C GLN A 303 -4.75 2.96 21.91
N TRP A 304 -5.59 3.47 22.80
CA TRP A 304 -5.31 4.74 23.47
C TRP A 304 -4.13 4.65 24.41
N SER A 305 -4.05 3.55 25.20
CA SER A 305 -2.97 3.37 26.18
C SER A 305 -1.58 3.23 25.55
N SER A 306 -1.47 2.88 24.29
CA SER A 306 -0.18 2.85 23.57
C SER A 306 0.46 4.24 23.40
N ARG A 307 -0.37 5.31 23.44
CA ARG A 307 0.06 6.71 23.22
C ARG A 307 -0.06 7.54 24.50
N ASP A 308 -1.19 7.44 25.18
CA ASP A 308 -1.51 8.21 26.38
C ASP A 308 -2.24 7.36 27.42
N PRO A 309 -1.50 6.52 28.15
CA PRO A 309 -2.08 5.61 29.12
C PRO A 309 -2.74 6.33 30.32
N ALA A 310 -2.28 7.53 30.66
CA ALA A 310 -2.82 8.28 31.79
C ALA A 310 -4.24 8.79 31.49
N ASN A 311 -4.48 9.39 30.34
CA ASN A 311 -5.80 9.85 29.95
C ASN A 311 -6.74 8.68 29.61
N ALA A 312 -6.21 7.59 29.01
CA ALA A 312 -6.97 6.37 28.81
C ALA A 312 -7.47 5.78 30.16
N LEU A 313 -6.62 5.79 31.20
CA LEU A 313 -7.02 5.34 32.54
C LEU A 313 -8.08 6.27 33.17
N ASN A 314 -7.92 7.59 33.06
CA ASN A 314 -8.92 8.54 33.55
C ASN A 314 -10.28 8.28 32.93
N TRP A 315 -10.33 8.03 31.63
CA TRP A 315 -11.57 7.64 30.95
C TRP A 315 -12.12 6.31 31.49
N ALA A 316 -11.30 5.27 31.57
CA ALA A 316 -11.76 3.96 32.03
C ALA A 316 -12.35 4.02 33.45
N VAL A 317 -11.73 4.78 34.36
CA VAL A 317 -12.21 4.99 35.71
C VAL A 317 -13.53 5.77 35.73
N SER A 318 -13.79 6.66 34.75
CA SER A 318 -15.04 7.41 34.63
C SER A 318 -16.24 6.57 34.14
N LEU A 319 -15.98 5.39 33.54
CA LEU A 319 -17.05 4.49 33.12
C LEU A 319 -17.88 4.00 34.31
N PRO A 320 -19.18 3.71 34.12
CA PRO A 320 -20.00 3.09 35.19
C PRO A 320 -19.35 1.79 35.69
N PRO A 321 -19.39 1.54 37.01
CA PRO A 321 -18.90 0.27 37.55
C PRO A 321 -19.57 -0.93 36.91
N GLY A 322 -18.77 -1.88 36.42
CA GLY A 322 -19.27 -3.07 35.72
C GLY A 322 -18.23 -3.70 34.79
N SER A 323 -18.72 -4.59 33.94
CA SER A 323 -17.87 -5.35 33.00
C SER A 323 -17.11 -4.47 32.03
N GLU A 324 -17.71 -3.37 31.61
CA GLU A 324 -17.11 -2.42 30.64
C GLU A 324 -15.93 -1.66 31.26
N GLN A 325 -16.09 -1.13 32.47
CA GLN A 325 -15.01 -0.50 33.23
C GLN A 325 -13.87 -1.48 33.50
N THR A 326 -14.21 -2.69 33.90
CA THR A 326 -13.28 -3.79 34.17
C THR A 326 -12.46 -4.11 32.90
N ALA A 327 -13.12 -4.25 31.74
CA ALA A 327 -12.51 -4.56 30.50
C ALA A 327 -11.56 -3.43 30.03
N ALA A 328 -11.98 -2.17 30.19
CA ALA A 328 -11.15 -1.00 29.85
C ALA A 328 -9.87 -0.95 30.68
N ILE A 329 -10.01 -1.05 32.03
CA ILE A 329 -8.85 -1.00 32.94
C ILE A 329 -7.88 -2.13 32.61
N ARG A 330 -8.37 -3.36 32.45
CA ARG A 330 -7.52 -4.51 32.10
C ARG A 330 -6.74 -4.32 30.84
N SER A 331 -7.39 -3.89 29.77
CA SER A 331 -6.76 -3.70 28.47
C SER A 331 -5.71 -2.57 28.49
N ILE A 332 -5.98 -1.46 29.18
CA ILE A 332 -5.05 -0.35 29.35
C ILE A 332 -3.78 -0.82 30.07
N TYR A 333 -3.92 -1.50 31.20
CA TYR A 333 -2.77 -1.95 31.97
C TYR A 333 -1.97 -3.04 31.26
N GLN A 334 -2.58 -3.85 30.43
CA GLN A 334 -1.88 -4.82 29.59
C GLN A 334 -0.87 -4.13 28.67
N VAL A 335 -1.25 -3.06 27.96
CA VAL A 335 -0.35 -2.31 27.06
C VAL A 335 0.60 -1.40 27.83
N TRP A 336 0.09 -0.67 28.82
CA TRP A 336 0.91 0.26 29.60
C TRP A 336 2.05 -0.44 30.31
N SER A 337 1.81 -1.61 30.91
CA SER A 337 2.85 -2.37 31.59
C SER A 337 3.90 -2.95 30.65
N ALA A 338 3.57 -3.19 29.40
CA ALA A 338 4.53 -3.64 28.38
C ALA A 338 5.54 -2.54 28.05
N THR A 339 5.08 -1.29 27.96
CA THR A 339 5.90 -0.15 27.51
C THR A 339 6.54 0.63 28.67
N GLN A 340 5.80 0.83 29.77
CA GLN A 340 6.19 1.66 30.91
C GLN A 340 5.80 1.03 32.26
N PHE A 341 6.39 -0.12 32.59
CA PHE A 341 6.02 -0.91 33.78
C PHE A 341 6.00 -0.13 35.07
N ASN A 342 7.02 0.69 35.35
CA ASN A 342 7.11 1.46 36.58
C ASN A 342 5.99 2.51 36.69
N GLY A 343 5.65 3.16 35.58
CA GLY A 343 4.52 4.10 35.51
C GLY A 343 3.18 3.41 35.76
N ALA A 344 2.95 2.28 35.10
CA ALA A 344 1.76 1.48 35.31
C ALA A 344 1.64 1.03 36.77
N ARG A 345 2.72 0.53 37.38
CA ARG A 345 2.74 0.11 38.80
C ARG A 345 2.46 1.25 39.75
N ALA A 346 3.07 2.41 39.55
CA ALA A 346 2.86 3.57 40.42
C ALA A 346 1.42 4.09 40.36
N SER A 347 0.74 3.96 39.21
CA SER A 347 -0.64 4.41 39.05
C SER A 347 -1.67 3.56 39.83
N LEU A 348 -1.32 2.34 40.24
CA LEU A 348 -2.20 1.45 41.04
C LEU A 348 -2.68 2.07 42.36
N GLU A 349 -1.89 2.98 42.93
CA GLU A 349 -2.22 3.67 44.18
C GLU A 349 -3.47 4.58 44.09
N ARG A 350 -3.79 5.01 42.86
CA ARG A 350 -4.93 5.89 42.57
C ARG A 350 -6.27 5.13 42.44
N LEU A 351 -6.23 3.79 42.39
CA LEU A 351 -7.36 2.94 42.12
C LEU A 351 -7.99 2.41 43.41
N ASN A 352 -9.30 2.22 43.43
CA ASN A 352 -9.96 1.45 44.46
C ASN A 352 -9.57 -0.05 44.37
N SER A 353 -9.95 -0.87 45.36
CA SER A 353 -9.53 -2.28 45.43
C SER A 353 -9.95 -3.09 44.18
N LEU A 354 -11.19 -2.94 43.71
CA LEU A 354 -11.71 -3.66 42.55
C LEU A 354 -10.99 -3.23 41.27
N GLN A 355 -10.83 -1.94 41.06
CA GLN A 355 -10.11 -1.38 39.90
C GLN A 355 -8.64 -1.80 39.90
N ARG A 356 -8.00 -1.82 41.07
CA ARG A 356 -6.62 -2.29 41.26
C ARG A 356 -6.46 -3.76 40.92
N ASP A 357 -7.39 -4.60 41.33
CA ASP A 357 -7.37 -6.02 41.01
C ASP A 357 -7.47 -6.22 39.49
N GLN A 358 -8.32 -5.47 38.80
CA GLN A 358 -8.43 -5.54 37.33
C GLN A 358 -7.17 -5.01 36.61
N ALA A 359 -6.54 -3.97 37.13
CA ALA A 359 -5.26 -3.47 36.64
C ALA A 359 -4.15 -4.53 36.79
N LEU A 360 -4.10 -5.19 37.98
CA LEU A 360 -3.16 -6.29 38.22
C LEU A 360 -3.39 -7.46 37.25
N VAL A 361 -4.65 -7.81 36.95
CA VAL A 361 -4.95 -8.82 35.92
C VAL A 361 -4.33 -8.47 34.59
N GLY A 362 -4.46 -7.21 34.12
CA GLY A 362 -3.86 -6.73 32.88
C GLY A 362 -2.32 -6.84 32.89
N ILE A 363 -1.69 -6.38 33.98
CA ILE A 363 -0.22 -6.45 34.14
C ILE A 363 0.25 -7.91 34.18
N ILE A 364 -0.44 -8.76 34.92
CA ILE A 364 -0.06 -10.17 35.07
C ILE A 364 -0.13 -10.90 33.72
N HIS A 365 -1.17 -10.70 32.94
CA HIS A 365 -1.29 -11.28 31.60
C HIS A 365 -0.11 -10.93 30.71
N GLU A 366 0.35 -9.69 30.75
CA GLU A 366 1.55 -9.27 30.01
C GLU A 366 2.82 -9.92 30.59
N ARG A 367 2.97 -9.89 31.92
CA ARG A 367 4.16 -10.43 32.59
C ARG A 367 4.29 -11.95 32.51
N MET A 368 3.20 -12.69 32.38
CA MET A 368 3.27 -14.14 32.15
C MET A 368 4.13 -14.52 30.95
N ASN A 369 4.25 -13.64 29.96
CA ASN A 369 5.03 -13.88 28.75
C ASN A 369 6.50 -13.46 28.87
N THR A 370 6.79 -12.46 29.74
CA THR A 370 8.11 -11.82 29.85
C THR A 370 8.84 -12.16 31.14
N SER A 371 8.12 -12.30 32.27
CA SER A 371 8.68 -12.64 33.58
C SER A 371 7.63 -13.28 34.49
N ALA A 372 7.53 -14.61 34.42
CA ALA A 372 6.56 -15.36 35.21
C ALA A 372 6.73 -15.19 36.72
N ALA A 373 7.96 -15.00 37.24
CA ALA A 373 8.22 -14.71 38.64
C ALA A 373 7.57 -13.36 39.05
N GLN A 374 7.73 -12.29 38.27
CA GLN A 374 7.06 -11.01 38.52
C GLN A 374 5.55 -11.13 38.41
N ALA A 375 5.02 -11.94 37.50
CA ALA A 375 3.60 -12.20 37.37
C ALA A 375 3.06 -12.90 38.66
N ALA A 376 3.78 -13.85 39.23
CA ALA A 376 3.44 -14.51 40.47
C ALA A 376 3.47 -13.55 41.67
N ASP A 377 4.52 -12.72 41.80
CA ASP A 377 4.62 -11.69 42.83
C ASP A 377 3.46 -10.70 42.79
N LEU A 378 3.08 -10.24 41.59
CA LEU A 378 1.93 -9.35 41.39
C LEU A 378 0.60 -10.05 41.69
N GLY A 379 0.50 -11.35 41.38
CA GLY A 379 -0.67 -12.16 41.72
C GLY A 379 -0.98 -12.18 43.19
N LEU A 380 0.03 -12.15 44.06
CA LEU A 380 -0.16 -12.09 45.53
C LEU A 380 -0.76 -10.75 46.00
N LEU A 381 -0.68 -9.68 45.21
CA LEU A 381 -1.24 -8.36 45.51
C LEU A 381 -2.73 -8.24 45.19
N VAL A 382 -3.30 -9.19 44.46
CA VAL A 382 -4.73 -9.20 44.10
C VAL A 382 -5.55 -9.44 45.38
N SER A 383 -6.51 -8.56 45.66
CA SER A 383 -7.30 -8.57 46.89
C SER A 383 -8.37 -9.66 46.87
N ASP A 384 -9.05 -9.82 45.71
CA ASP A 384 -10.08 -10.84 45.55
C ASP A 384 -9.47 -12.26 45.55
N PHE A 385 -9.91 -13.10 46.44
CA PHE A 385 -9.37 -14.45 46.63
C PHE A 385 -9.55 -15.32 45.36
N GLN A 386 -10.74 -15.27 44.77
CA GLN A 386 -11.04 -16.09 43.58
C GLN A 386 -10.18 -15.69 42.40
N THR A 387 -10.16 -14.40 42.06
CA THR A 387 -9.33 -13.84 40.98
C THR A 387 -7.84 -14.13 41.21
N ARG A 388 -7.36 -13.96 42.43
CA ARG A 388 -5.97 -14.28 42.81
C ARG A 388 -5.62 -15.75 42.57
N SER A 389 -6.52 -16.65 43.03
CA SER A 389 -6.31 -18.10 42.87
C SER A 389 -6.25 -18.49 41.36
N GLU A 390 -7.20 -18.02 40.56
CA GLU A 390 -7.28 -18.30 39.13
C GLU A 390 -6.06 -17.76 38.35
N LEU A 391 -5.61 -16.55 38.71
CA LEU A 391 -4.42 -15.96 38.08
C LEU A 391 -3.15 -16.72 38.41
N LEU A 392 -2.92 -17.02 39.68
CA LEU A 392 -1.75 -17.78 40.11
C LEU A 392 -1.76 -19.19 39.52
N ASP A 393 -2.92 -19.83 39.44
CA ASP A 393 -3.08 -21.12 38.77
C ASP A 393 -2.66 -21.04 37.29
N SER A 394 -3.12 -20.03 36.59
CA SER A 394 -2.76 -19.78 35.19
C SER A 394 -1.26 -19.48 34.97
N VAL A 395 -0.68 -18.64 35.85
CA VAL A 395 0.76 -18.35 35.86
C VAL A 395 1.57 -19.64 36.06
N PHE A 396 1.24 -20.43 37.09
CA PHE A 396 2.00 -21.64 37.40
C PHE A 396 1.81 -22.77 36.39
N GLN A 397 0.62 -22.92 35.81
CA GLN A 397 0.37 -23.86 34.74
C GLN A 397 1.27 -23.57 33.50
N ARG A 398 1.45 -22.30 33.16
CA ARG A 398 2.30 -21.89 32.06
C ARG A 398 3.78 -21.95 32.43
N TRP A 399 4.15 -21.41 33.58
CA TRP A 399 5.53 -21.36 34.06
C TRP A 399 6.09 -22.74 34.32
N GLY A 400 5.30 -23.62 34.95
CA GLY A 400 5.67 -25.01 35.21
C GLY A 400 6.01 -25.79 33.93
N ARG A 401 5.33 -25.49 32.83
CA ARG A 401 5.67 -26.08 31.50
C ARG A 401 6.93 -25.50 30.88
N SER A 402 7.20 -24.21 31.05
CA SER A 402 8.34 -23.53 30.43
C SER A 402 9.61 -23.60 31.24
N ASN A 403 9.54 -23.54 32.55
CA ASN A 403 10.68 -23.61 33.47
C ASN A 403 10.25 -24.13 34.86
N PRO A 404 10.09 -25.46 34.99
CA PRO A 404 9.59 -26.07 36.25
C PRO A 404 10.54 -25.83 37.42
N ALA A 405 11.85 -25.81 37.23
CA ALA A 405 12.82 -25.58 38.28
C ALA A 405 12.70 -24.18 38.89
N ALA A 406 12.53 -23.14 38.08
CA ALA A 406 12.35 -21.79 38.56
C ALA A 406 11.00 -21.61 39.25
N ALA A 407 9.93 -22.23 38.77
CA ALA A 407 8.62 -22.22 39.40
C ALA A 407 8.65 -22.88 40.78
N ALA A 408 9.31 -24.04 40.91
CA ALA A 408 9.48 -24.72 42.20
C ALA A 408 10.32 -23.90 43.20
N SER A 409 11.44 -23.34 42.74
CA SER A 409 12.29 -22.48 43.59
C SER A 409 11.53 -21.23 44.11
N TRP A 410 10.67 -20.62 43.30
CA TRP A 410 9.85 -19.50 43.74
C TRP A 410 8.86 -19.93 44.81
N LEU A 411 8.21 -21.12 44.73
CA LEU A 411 7.32 -21.65 45.75
C LEU A 411 8.02 -21.91 47.08
N GLU A 412 9.29 -22.33 47.07
CA GLU A 412 10.09 -22.56 48.26
C GLU A 412 10.51 -21.27 48.96
N THR A 413 10.80 -20.22 48.17
CA THR A 413 11.31 -18.95 48.70
C THR A 413 10.18 -17.94 49.04
N SER A 414 9.00 -18.09 48.44
CA SER A 414 7.87 -17.19 48.67
C SER A 414 7.13 -17.45 49.97
N ARG A 415 6.68 -16.36 50.65
CA ARG A 415 5.91 -16.41 51.87
C ARG A 415 4.41 -16.55 51.57
N ILE A 416 4.00 -17.72 51.07
CA ILE A 416 2.59 -18.02 50.76
C ILE A 416 2.02 -19.07 51.74
N PRO A 417 0.68 -19.08 51.99
CA PRO A 417 0.04 -20.09 52.79
C PRO A 417 0.30 -21.52 52.28
N ALA A 418 0.43 -22.51 53.17
CA ALA A 418 0.75 -23.89 52.80
C ALA A 418 -0.26 -24.49 51.81
N ASN A 419 -1.55 -24.26 52.04
CA ASN A 419 -2.63 -24.76 51.15
C ASN A 419 -2.53 -24.19 49.74
N LEU A 420 -2.14 -22.91 49.57
CA LEU A 420 -1.91 -22.29 48.25
C LEU A 420 -0.64 -22.86 47.60
N ARG A 421 0.42 -23.04 48.39
CA ARG A 421 1.67 -23.65 47.93
C ARG A 421 1.45 -25.05 47.36
N ASP A 422 0.72 -25.90 48.09
CA ASP A 422 0.45 -27.27 47.66
C ASP A 422 -0.42 -27.30 46.39
N ALA A 423 -1.42 -26.41 46.29
CA ALA A 423 -2.24 -26.28 45.13
C ALA A 423 -1.42 -25.86 43.89
N LEU A 424 -0.53 -24.87 44.03
CA LEU A 424 0.33 -24.41 42.91
C LEU A 424 1.42 -25.41 42.55
N LYS A 425 1.96 -26.16 43.52
CA LYS A 425 2.93 -27.21 43.29
C LYS A 425 2.38 -28.32 42.37
N SER A 426 1.09 -28.62 42.48
CA SER A 426 0.43 -29.60 41.62
C SER A 426 0.34 -29.19 40.14
N ARG A 427 0.64 -27.93 39.81
CA ARG A 427 0.65 -27.38 38.46
C ARG A 427 2.03 -27.46 37.77
N ILE A 428 3.07 -27.84 38.52
CA ILE A 428 4.42 -28.04 38.01
C ILE A 428 4.54 -29.54 37.71
N PRO A 429 4.87 -29.91 36.44
CA PRO A 429 4.99 -31.29 36.00
C PRO A 429 6.07 -32.06 36.73
#